data_01fa9b253892bf7947f64dbc8542a425
#
_entry.id   01fa9b253892bf7947f64dbc8542a425
#
_cell.length_a   1.000
_cell.length_b   1.000
_cell.length_c   1.000
_cell.angle_alpha   90.00
_cell.angle_beta   90.00
_cell.angle_gamma   90.00
#
_symmetry.space_group_name_H-M   'P 1'
#
loop_
_entity.id
_entity.type
_entity.pdbx_description
1 polymer ?
#
loop_
_entity_poly.entity_id
_entity_poly.type
_entity_poly.pdbx_seq_one_letter_code
_entity_poly.pdbx_strand_id
1 'polypeptide(L)'
;GIKETVPVVATALIISNVARIWAFRKSVAIKHYLAVFLAALPFIVLSAYVYVSLPVGVVALVLGLFLLISIPLNRILKKKEVKVGYQGLALAGVPYGIVSGSTFGAAVMLAPFLIGAGLAGETMIGTIAMLGFSLNMTKTIVFGMSPLLTAELLTMGILVGLCTMPGAYVGRWLVRNTSVRVHAQFMEVFIACGGCLFLYESFQHLR
;
A
#
# COMPACT_ATOMS: atom_id res chain seq x y z
N GLY A 1 -9.64 -5.63 16.05
CA GLY A 1 -10.79 -5.56 15.14
C GLY A 1 -10.42 -5.17 13.72
N ILE A 2 -11.33 -5.25 12.76
CA ILE A 2 -11.10 -4.96 11.33
C ILE A 2 -10.64 -3.51 11.14
N LYS A 3 -11.28 -2.57 11.84
CA LYS A 3 -10.99 -1.14 11.74
C LYS A 3 -9.59 -0.78 12.26
N GLU A 4 -9.04 -1.59 13.15
CA GLU A 4 -7.70 -1.43 13.72
C GLU A 4 -6.61 -2.00 12.79
N THR A 5 -6.98 -2.84 11.84
CA THR A 5 -6.04 -3.50 10.92
C THR A 5 -5.24 -2.48 10.10
N VAL A 6 -5.90 -1.45 9.54
CA VAL A 6 -5.20 -0.46 8.69
C VAL A 6 -4.19 0.38 9.48
N PRO A 7 -4.49 0.91 10.69
CA PRO A 7 -3.50 1.58 11.53
C PRO A 7 -2.30 0.71 11.90
N VAL A 8 -2.54 -0.54 12.34
CA VAL A 8 -1.48 -1.49 12.70
C VAL A 8 -0.59 -1.81 11.49
N VAL A 9 -1.18 -2.13 10.35
CA VAL A 9 -0.45 -2.42 9.12
C VAL A 9 0.29 -1.18 8.61
N ALA A 10 -0.30 0.02 8.69
CA ALA A 10 0.38 1.26 8.32
C ALA A 10 1.65 1.47 9.13
N THR A 11 1.58 1.29 10.46
CA THR A 11 2.74 1.38 11.36
C THR A 11 3.80 0.33 11.01
N ALA A 12 3.40 -0.92 10.79
CA ALA A 12 4.31 -1.99 10.40
C ALA A 12 5.01 -1.71 9.07
N LEU A 13 4.28 -1.15 8.10
CA LEU A 13 4.83 -0.78 6.79
C LEU A 13 5.79 0.40 6.85
N ILE A 14 5.70 1.31 7.83
CA ILE A 14 6.72 2.35 8.05
C ILE A 14 8.06 1.68 8.27
N ILE A 15 8.15 0.73 9.21
CA ILE A 15 9.38 0.03 9.56
C ILE A 15 9.93 -0.76 8.37
N SER A 16 9.06 -1.52 7.71
CA SER A 16 9.42 -2.29 6.51
C SER A 16 9.96 -1.40 5.39
N ASN A 17 9.36 -0.22 5.18
CA ASN A 17 9.80 0.71 4.15
C ASN A 17 11.11 1.41 4.51
N VAL A 18 11.37 1.72 5.81
CA VAL A 18 12.67 2.25 6.26
C VAL A 18 13.81 1.32 5.85
N ALA A 19 13.66 0.01 6.08
CA ALA A 19 14.68 -0.97 5.68
C ALA A 19 14.92 -0.96 4.17
N ARG A 20 13.85 -0.85 3.36
CA ARG A 20 13.96 -0.77 1.88
C ARG A 20 14.59 0.54 1.43
N ILE A 21 14.20 1.67 2.02
CA ILE A 21 14.81 2.99 1.70
C ILE A 21 16.30 2.94 2.00
N TRP A 22 16.70 2.38 3.13
CA TRP A 22 18.11 2.27 3.47
C TRP A 22 18.89 1.43 2.45
N ALA A 23 18.32 0.28 2.04
CA ALA A 23 18.93 -0.61 1.05
C ALA A 23 19.07 0.05 -0.33
N PHE A 24 18.11 0.89 -0.75
CA PHE A 24 18.02 1.46 -2.09
C PHE A 24 18.17 3.00 -2.11
N ARG A 25 18.74 3.62 -1.05
CA ARG A 25 18.80 5.07 -0.87
C ARG A 25 19.46 5.83 -2.01
N LYS A 26 20.41 5.21 -2.71
CA LYS A 26 21.12 5.81 -3.85
C LYS A 26 20.32 5.77 -5.15
N SER A 27 19.28 4.97 -5.19
CA SER A 27 18.49 4.71 -6.40
C SER A 27 17.10 5.32 -6.34
N VAL A 28 16.78 6.18 -5.36
CA VAL A 28 15.47 6.82 -5.24
C VAL A 28 15.34 7.95 -6.27
N ALA A 29 14.31 7.88 -7.13
CA ALA A 29 13.99 8.91 -8.11
C ALA A 29 13.16 10.04 -7.46
N ILE A 30 13.82 10.97 -6.76
CA ILE A 30 13.20 12.03 -5.95
C ILE A 30 12.17 12.86 -6.72
N LYS A 31 12.42 13.22 -7.98
CA LYS A 31 11.47 14.00 -8.79
C LYS A 31 10.16 13.24 -9.04
N HIS A 32 10.26 11.95 -9.35
CA HIS A 32 9.10 11.08 -9.56
C HIS A 32 8.33 10.84 -8.25
N TYR A 33 9.06 10.62 -7.15
CA TYR A 33 8.49 10.53 -5.81
C TYR A 33 7.68 11.79 -5.47
N LEU A 34 8.27 13.00 -5.62
CA LEU A 34 7.59 14.25 -5.30
C LEU A 34 6.36 14.49 -6.17
N ALA A 35 6.41 14.18 -7.46
CA ALA A 35 5.27 14.32 -8.36
C ALA A 35 4.07 13.51 -7.89
N VAL A 36 4.28 12.27 -7.44
CA VAL A 36 3.21 11.41 -6.91
C VAL A 36 2.80 11.84 -5.51
N PHE A 37 3.77 12.04 -4.60
CA PHE A 37 3.49 12.28 -3.19
C PHE A 37 2.73 13.58 -2.96
N LEU A 38 3.16 14.69 -3.58
CA LEU A 38 2.50 15.99 -3.38
C LEU A 38 1.05 15.97 -3.91
N ALA A 39 0.81 15.29 -5.02
CA ALA A 39 -0.54 15.13 -5.53
C ALA A 39 -1.41 14.17 -4.69
N ALA A 40 -0.81 13.13 -4.10
CA ALA A 40 -1.50 12.16 -3.25
C ALA A 40 -1.80 12.70 -1.85
N LEU A 41 -0.95 13.56 -1.30
CA LEU A 41 -0.96 13.97 0.10
C LEU A 41 -2.32 14.49 0.61
N PRO A 42 -2.99 15.46 -0.05
CA PRO A 42 -4.28 15.94 0.42
C PRO A 42 -5.36 14.85 0.43
N PHE A 43 -5.31 13.96 -0.56
CA PHE A 43 -6.29 12.87 -0.70
C PHE A 43 -6.05 11.74 0.31
N ILE A 44 -4.81 11.48 0.70
CA ILE A 44 -4.50 10.52 1.78
C ILE A 44 -5.04 11.03 3.10
N VAL A 45 -4.79 12.30 3.42
CA VAL A 45 -5.29 12.91 4.66
C VAL A 45 -6.80 12.82 4.69
N LEU A 46 -7.47 13.27 3.62
CA LEU A 46 -8.93 13.22 3.52
C LEU A 46 -9.46 11.79 3.66
N SER A 47 -8.90 10.85 2.92
CA SER A 47 -9.33 9.45 2.92
C SER A 47 -9.08 8.77 4.28
N ALA A 48 -7.99 9.09 4.96
CA ALA A 48 -7.71 8.59 6.29
C ALA A 48 -8.71 9.15 7.34
N TYR A 49 -9.08 10.44 7.23
CA TYR A 49 -10.14 11.01 8.07
C TYR A 49 -11.49 10.35 7.83
N VAL A 50 -11.87 10.17 6.57
CA VAL A 50 -13.12 9.48 6.21
C VAL A 50 -13.11 8.06 6.78
N TYR A 51 -11.97 7.34 6.66
CA TYR A 51 -11.83 6.00 7.22
C TYR A 51 -12.12 5.93 8.72
N VAL A 52 -11.65 6.89 9.50
CA VAL A 52 -11.90 6.96 10.96
C VAL A 52 -13.41 7.03 11.26
N SER A 53 -14.15 7.76 10.44
CA SER A 53 -15.60 8.00 10.65
C SER A 53 -16.49 6.87 10.13
N LEU A 54 -15.99 5.99 9.25
CA LEU A 54 -16.79 4.93 8.64
C LEU A 54 -17.16 3.82 9.63
N PRO A 55 -18.37 3.24 9.52
CA PRO A 55 -18.74 2.02 10.23
C PRO A 55 -17.87 0.81 9.84
N VAL A 56 -17.68 -0.13 10.77
CA VAL A 56 -16.80 -1.31 10.55
C VAL A 56 -17.20 -2.11 9.31
N GLY A 57 -18.50 -2.32 9.10
CA GLY A 57 -19.00 -3.06 7.93
C GLY A 57 -18.66 -2.37 6.59
N VAL A 58 -18.74 -1.03 6.55
CA VAL A 58 -18.37 -0.25 5.34
C VAL A 58 -16.86 -0.31 5.10
N VAL A 59 -16.07 -0.24 6.17
CA VAL A 59 -14.60 -0.40 6.07
C VAL A 59 -14.25 -1.76 5.50
N ALA A 60 -14.84 -2.83 6.02
CA ALA A 60 -14.62 -4.20 5.53
C ALA A 60 -15.05 -4.34 4.06
N LEU A 61 -16.18 -3.73 3.66
CA LEU A 61 -16.65 -3.72 2.28
C LEU A 61 -15.63 -3.05 1.34
N VAL A 62 -15.18 -1.85 1.70
CA VAL A 62 -14.22 -1.08 0.90
C VAL A 62 -12.90 -1.85 0.74
N LEU A 63 -12.37 -2.41 1.83
CA LEU A 63 -11.14 -3.22 1.81
C LEU A 63 -11.31 -4.47 0.95
N GLY A 64 -12.40 -5.21 1.12
CA GLY A 64 -12.68 -6.42 0.37
C GLY A 64 -12.82 -6.15 -1.13
N LEU A 65 -13.63 -5.16 -1.52
CA LEU A 65 -13.81 -4.76 -2.91
C LEU A 65 -12.50 -4.26 -3.52
N PHE A 66 -11.73 -3.44 -2.79
CA PHE A 66 -10.44 -2.96 -3.27
C PHE A 66 -9.48 -4.12 -3.56
N LEU A 67 -9.35 -5.08 -2.65
CA LEU A 67 -8.47 -6.23 -2.84
C LEU A 67 -8.88 -7.05 -4.06
N LEU A 68 -10.15 -7.36 -4.23
CA LEU A 68 -10.64 -8.15 -5.36
C LEU A 68 -10.50 -7.38 -6.69
N ILE A 69 -10.84 -6.10 -6.75
CA ILE A 69 -10.73 -5.26 -7.94
C ILE A 69 -9.26 -5.01 -8.31
N SER A 70 -8.36 -4.97 -7.33
CA SER A 70 -6.93 -4.76 -7.57
C SER A 70 -6.29 -5.83 -8.46
N ILE A 71 -6.80 -7.08 -8.42
CA ILE A 71 -6.29 -8.19 -9.23
C ILE A 71 -6.49 -7.93 -10.74
N PRO A 72 -7.74 -7.79 -11.25
CA PRO A 72 -7.95 -7.53 -12.67
C PRO A 72 -7.39 -6.19 -13.11
N LEU A 73 -7.49 -5.15 -12.26
CA LEU A 73 -6.95 -3.83 -12.55
C LEU A 73 -5.44 -3.89 -12.79
N ASN A 74 -4.69 -4.59 -11.93
CA ASN A 74 -3.26 -4.76 -12.09
C ASN A 74 -2.89 -5.53 -13.37
N ARG A 75 -3.68 -6.55 -13.75
CA ARG A 75 -3.50 -7.28 -15.01
C ARG A 75 -3.73 -6.40 -16.24
N ILE A 76 -4.76 -5.55 -16.21
CA ILE A 76 -5.08 -4.62 -17.30
C ILE A 76 -4.00 -3.54 -17.43
N LEU A 77 -3.60 -2.94 -16.33
CA LEU A 77 -2.58 -1.87 -16.30
C LEU A 77 -1.21 -2.38 -16.78
N LYS A 78 -0.83 -3.61 -16.43
CA LYS A 78 0.42 -4.22 -16.91
C LYS A 78 0.47 -4.43 -18.42
N LYS A 79 -0.68 -4.58 -19.09
CA LYS A 79 -0.75 -4.78 -20.54
C LYS A 79 -0.61 -3.48 -21.34
N LYS A 80 -0.82 -2.32 -20.71
CA LYS A 80 -0.73 -1.01 -21.37
C LYS A 80 0.66 -0.42 -21.13
N GLU A 81 1.48 -0.39 -22.16
CA GLU A 81 2.74 0.37 -22.20
C GLU A 81 2.42 1.86 -22.36
N VAL A 82 2.07 2.53 -21.26
CA VAL A 82 1.75 3.96 -21.28
C VAL A 82 3.00 4.73 -20.93
N LYS A 83 3.51 5.56 -21.85
CA LYS A 83 4.56 6.53 -21.51
C LYS A 83 3.96 7.61 -20.59
N VAL A 84 4.53 7.77 -19.42
CA VAL A 84 4.01 8.64 -18.36
C VAL A 84 5.05 9.71 -18.03
N GLY A 85 4.70 10.98 -18.20
CA GLY A 85 5.51 12.08 -17.71
C GLY A 85 5.17 12.45 -16.26
N TYR A 86 5.82 13.48 -15.70
CA TYR A 86 5.58 13.94 -14.33
C TYR A 86 4.11 14.34 -14.07
N GLN A 87 3.45 14.96 -15.06
CA GLN A 87 2.03 15.29 -14.96
C GLN A 87 1.15 14.05 -14.86
N GLY A 88 1.45 13.02 -15.65
CA GLY A 88 0.74 11.75 -15.59
C GLY A 88 0.97 11.02 -14.25
N LEU A 89 2.16 11.15 -13.66
CA LEU A 89 2.44 10.63 -12.32
C LEU A 89 1.66 11.40 -11.25
N ALA A 90 1.56 12.72 -11.35
CA ALA A 90 0.76 13.52 -10.44
C ALA A 90 -0.74 13.15 -10.55
N LEU A 91 -1.26 13.00 -11.77
CA LEU A 91 -2.64 12.53 -11.98
C LEU A 91 -2.88 11.13 -11.40
N ALA A 92 -1.91 10.21 -11.53
CA ALA A 92 -1.98 8.88 -10.91
C ALA A 92 -1.88 8.96 -9.37
N GLY A 93 -1.23 9.99 -8.83
CA GLY A 93 -1.12 10.25 -7.41
C GLY A 93 -2.47 10.51 -6.74
N VAL A 94 -3.41 11.16 -7.42
CA VAL A 94 -4.74 11.47 -6.88
C VAL A 94 -5.53 10.21 -6.50
N PRO A 95 -5.87 9.30 -7.43
CA PRO A 95 -6.58 8.08 -7.09
C PRO A 95 -5.76 7.17 -6.15
N TYR A 96 -4.44 7.18 -6.29
CA TYR A 96 -3.56 6.48 -5.39
C TYR A 96 -3.68 7.00 -3.95
N GLY A 97 -3.76 8.32 -3.76
CA GLY A 97 -3.96 8.95 -2.46
C GLY A 97 -5.31 8.58 -1.84
N ILE A 98 -6.39 8.67 -2.62
CA ILE A 98 -7.75 8.31 -2.18
C ILE A 98 -7.79 6.86 -1.68
N VAL A 99 -7.24 5.94 -2.43
CA VAL A 99 -7.24 4.52 -2.08
C VAL A 99 -6.29 4.23 -0.92
N SER A 100 -5.08 4.82 -0.93
CA SER A 100 -4.05 4.54 0.07
C SER A 100 -4.43 5.01 1.47
N GLY A 101 -5.26 6.03 1.63
CA GLY A 101 -5.66 6.54 2.94
C GLY A 101 -6.52 5.54 3.73
N SER A 102 -7.34 4.76 3.04
CA SER A 102 -8.27 3.80 3.64
C SER A 102 -7.86 2.33 3.48
N THR A 103 -6.79 2.04 2.71
CA THR A 103 -6.36 0.67 2.43
C THR A 103 -4.87 0.48 2.63
N PHE A 104 -4.39 -0.75 2.45
CA PHE A 104 -2.98 -1.10 2.37
C PHE A 104 -2.69 -1.80 1.04
N GLY A 105 -1.41 -1.76 0.59
CA GLY A 105 -1.01 -2.42 -0.66
C GLY A 105 -1.35 -1.65 -1.95
N ALA A 106 -1.87 -0.43 -1.88
CA ALA A 106 -2.22 0.39 -3.04
C ALA A 106 -1.02 0.70 -3.98
N ALA A 107 0.22 0.53 -3.50
CA ALA A 107 1.43 0.74 -4.31
C ALA A 107 1.47 -0.11 -5.59
N VAL A 108 0.77 -1.25 -5.61
CA VAL A 108 0.62 -2.10 -6.79
C VAL A 108 -0.04 -1.36 -7.95
N MET A 109 -0.99 -0.45 -7.66
CA MET A 109 -1.67 0.37 -8.68
C MET A 109 -0.72 1.39 -9.33
N LEU A 110 0.29 1.83 -8.59
CA LEU A 110 1.23 2.84 -9.08
C LEU A 110 2.36 2.26 -9.92
N ALA A 111 2.68 0.97 -9.75
CA ALA A 111 3.78 0.31 -10.41
C ALA A 111 3.78 0.48 -11.96
N PRO A 112 2.66 0.29 -12.68
CA PRO A 112 2.62 0.49 -14.14
C PRO A 112 2.91 1.92 -14.57
N PHE A 113 2.49 2.92 -13.78
CA PHE A 113 2.75 4.32 -14.07
C PHE A 113 4.23 4.69 -13.86
N LEU A 114 4.87 4.13 -12.84
CA LEU A 114 6.30 4.31 -12.60
C LEU A 114 7.14 3.63 -13.69
N ILE A 115 6.74 2.44 -14.13
CA ILE A 115 7.37 1.76 -15.28
C ILE A 115 7.21 2.62 -16.54
N GLY A 116 6.02 3.13 -16.80
CA GLY A 116 5.73 4.04 -17.91
C GLY A 116 6.52 5.35 -17.86
N ALA A 117 6.95 5.77 -16.67
CA ALA A 117 7.84 6.90 -16.46
C ALA A 117 9.35 6.55 -16.58
N GLY A 118 9.66 5.30 -16.96
CA GLY A 118 11.02 4.82 -17.16
C GLY A 118 11.73 4.31 -15.90
N LEU A 119 11.01 4.16 -14.77
CA LEU A 119 11.59 3.58 -13.57
C LEU A 119 11.58 2.05 -13.64
N ALA A 120 12.74 1.44 -13.40
CA ALA A 120 12.89 -0.01 -13.37
C ALA A 120 13.85 -0.45 -12.26
N GLY A 121 13.82 -1.74 -11.90
CA GLY A 121 14.75 -2.35 -10.96
C GLY A 121 14.81 -1.62 -9.62
N GLU A 122 16.02 -1.31 -9.16
CA GLU A 122 16.28 -0.71 -7.85
C GLU A 122 15.66 0.69 -7.71
N THR A 123 15.65 1.48 -8.80
CA THR A 123 15.08 2.83 -8.79
C THR A 123 13.58 2.80 -8.54
N MET A 124 12.88 1.85 -9.13
CA MET A 124 11.46 1.66 -8.89
C MET A 124 11.21 1.19 -7.45
N ILE A 125 11.98 0.21 -6.95
CA ILE A 125 11.82 -0.32 -5.59
C ILE A 125 12.06 0.77 -4.54
N GLY A 126 13.16 1.52 -4.68
CA GLY A 126 13.50 2.62 -3.77
C GLY A 126 12.45 3.74 -3.77
N THR A 127 11.94 4.10 -4.95
CA THR A 127 10.92 5.15 -5.08
C THR A 127 9.57 4.71 -4.49
N ILE A 128 9.15 3.46 -4.71
CA ILE A 128 7.94 2.88 -4.08
C ILE A 128 8.10 2.80 -2.57
N ALA A 129 9.27 2.42 -2.07
CA ALA A 129 9.52 2.35 -0.63
C ALA A 129 9.44 3.75 0.02
N MET A 130 9.99 4.77 -0.63
CA MET A 130 9.90 6.16 -0.16
C MET A 130 8.45 6.67 -0.15
N LEU A 131 7.69 6.40 -1.22
CA LEU A 131 6.25 6.68 -1.26
C LEU A 131 5.53 5.95 -0.14
N GLY A 132 5.73 4.65 -0.01
CA GLY A 132 5.09 3.83 1.02
C GLY A 132 5.40 4.32 2.44
N PHE A 133 6.64 4.71 2.72
CA PHE A 133 7.03 5.31 3.99
C PHE A 133 6.24 6.60 4.26
N SER A 134 6.31 7.57 3.33
CA SER A 134 5.67 8.87 3.51
C SER A 134 4.15 8.77 3.66
N LEU A 135 3.50 7.90 2.87
CA LEU A 135 2.06 7.69 2.94
C LEU A 135 1.62 7.01 4.23
N ASN A 136 2.34 5.97 4.66
CA ASN A 136 2.02 5.28 5.91
C ASN A 136 2.30 6.18 7.12
N MET A 137 3.36 7.01 7.08
CA MET A 137 3.61 8.02 8.10
C MET A 137 2.44 9.02 8.20
N THR A 138 1.99 9.57 7.05
CA THR A 138 0.84 10.48 7.00
C THR A 138 -0.42 9.84 7.60
N LYS A 139 -0.72 8.59 7.22
CA LYS A 139 -1.87 7.85 7.79
C LYS A 139 -1.73 7.64 9.30
N THR A 140 -0.57 7.20 9.75
CA THR A 140 -0.32 6.94 11.16
C THR A 140 -0.48 8.21 11.99
N ILE A 141 -0.05 9.38 11.48
CA ILE A 141 -0.28 10.67 12.12
C ILE A 141 -1.78 10.97 12.20
N VAL A 142 -2.52 10.83 11.11
CA VAL A 142 -3.97 11.08 11.09
C VAL A 142 -4.70 10.14 12.05
N PHE A 143 -4.36 8.85 12.07
CA PHE A 143 -4.97 7.88 12.98
C PHE A 143 -4.59 8.14 14.45
N GLY A 144 -3.36 8.63 14.72
CA GLY A 144 -2.91 9.03 16.05
C GLY A 144 -3.61 10.28 16.60
N MET A 145 -4.19 11.13 15.71
CA MET A 145 -5.05 12.25 16.11
C MET A 145 -6.47 11.82 16.46
N SER A 146 -6.80 10.54 16.34
CA SER A 146 -8.10 9.95 16.64
C SER A 146 -7.96 8.84 17.68
N PRO A 147 -9.05 8.44 18.35
CA PRO A 147 -9.03 7.31 19.28
C PRO A 147 -8.73 5.95 18.62
N LEU A 148 -8.63 5.92 17.28
CA LEU A 148 -8.44 4.67 16.54
C LEU A 148 -7.06 4.06 16.71
N LEU A 149 -6.01 4.86 16.90
CA LEU A 149 -4.64 4.37 17.12
C LEU A 149 -4.25 4.55 18.59
N THR A 150 -4.42 3.50 19.36
CA THR A 150 -3.96 3.45 20.75
C THR A 150 -2.47 3.11 20.85
N ALA A 151 -1.85 3.38 22.01
CA ALA A 151 -0.46 3.01 22.25
C ALA A 151 -0.22 1.49 22.10
N GLU A 152 -1.21 0.68 22.44
CA GLU A 152 -1.16 -0.78 22.29
C GLU A 152 -1.12 -1.18 20.82
N LEU A 153 -1.99 -0.62 19.97
CA LEU A 153 -2.02 -0.87 18.53
C LEU A 153 -0.76 -0.36 17.83
N LEU A 154 -0.22 0.79 18.28
CA LEU A 154 1.06 1.30 17.79
C LEU A 154 2.19 0.32 18.10
N THR A 155 2.26 -0.17 19.35
CA THR A 155 3.25 -1.16 19.78
C THR A 155 3.12 -2.45 18.99
N MET A 156 1.88 -2.93 18.79
CA MET A 156 1.60 -4.10 17.96
C MET A 156 2.09 -3.90 16.52
N GLY A 157 1.82 -2.74 15.93
CA GLY A 157 2.31 -2.39 14.59
C GLY A 157 3.84 -2.38 14.49
N ILE A 158 4.52 -1.86 15.51
CA ILE A 158 5.99 -1.87 15.59
C ILE A 158 6.50 -3.30 15.66
N LEU A 159 5.95 -4.14 16.53
CA LEU A 159 6.36 -5.55 16.67
C LEU A 159 6.14 -6.32 15.36
N VAL A 160 4.98 -6.18 14.74
CA VAL A 160 4.70 -6.78 13.43
C VAL A 160 5.69 -6.28 12.39
N GLY A 161 5.99 -4.98 12.35
CA GLY A 161 6.96 -4.38 11.46
C GLY A 161 8.37 -4.97 11.62
N LEU A 162 8.82 -5.14 12.85
CA LEU A 162 10.12 -5.77 13.16
C LEU A 162 10.13 -7.25 12.72
N CYS A 163 9.05 -8.00 12.95
CA CYS A 163 8.92 -9.37 12.50
C CYS A 163 8.91 -9.52 10.98
N THR A 164 8.49 -8.49 10.23
CA THR A 164 8.54 -8.53 8.76
C THR A 164 9.96 -8.37 8.19
N MET A 165 10.91 -7.85 8.94
CA MET A 165 12.29 -7.66 8.47
C MET A 165 12.96 -8.99 8.07
N PRO A 166 12.99 -10.05 8.90
CA PRO A 166 13.49 -11.38 8.49
C PRO A 166 12.71 -11.93 7.28
N GLY A 167 11.38 -11.75 7.26
CA GLY A 167 10.52 -12.15 6.15
C GLY A 167 10.92 -11.53 4.81
N ALA A 168 11.45 -10.31 4.81
CA ALA A 168 11.95 -9.67 3.60
C ALA A 168 13.16 -10.40 2.99
N TYR A 169 14.04 -10.95 3.82
CA TYR A 169 15.18 -11.78 3.36
C TYR A 169 14.70 -13.11 2.80
N VAL A 170 13.77 -13.78 3.48
CA VAL A 170 13.13 -15.02 3.01
C VAL A 170 12.39 -14.77 1.70
N GLY A 171 11.62 -13.69 1.62
CA GLY A 171 10.92 -13.29 0.40
C GLY A 171 11.88 -13.02 -0.77
N ARG A 172 13.01 -12.35 -0.53
CA ARG A 172 14.06 -12.14 -1.54
C ARG A 172 14.64 -13.46 -2.03
N TRP A 173 14.92 -14.39 -1.13
CA TRP A 173 15.41 -15.73 -1.47
C TRP A 173 14.38 -16.49 -2.31
N LEU A 174 13.10 -16.45 -1.91
CA LEU A 174 12.00 -17.09 -2.62
C LEU A 174 11.84 -16.53 -4.05
N VAL A 175 11.86 -15.20 -4.21
CA VAL A 175 11.77 -14.54 -5.52
C VAL A 175 12.94 -14.91 -6.43
N ARG A 176 14.14 -15.10 -5.87
CA ARG A 176 15.32 -15.53 -6.65
C ARG A 176 15.25 -16.98 -7.12
N ASN A 177 14.56 -17.84 -6.35
CA ASN A 177 14.47 -19.28 -6.60
C ASN A 177 13.15 -19.74 -7.22
N THR A 178 12.18 -18.82 -7.39
CA THR A 178 10.90 -19.12 -8.04
C THR A 178 10.68 -18.24 -9.27
N SER A 179 9.90 -18.74 -10.23
CA SER A 179 9.55 -17.95 -11.40
C SER A 179 8.64 -16.78 -11.01
N VAL A 180 8.81 -15.64 -11.67
CA VAL A 180 7.98 -14.43 -11.48
C VAL A 180 6.49 -14.75 -11.61
N ARG A 181 6.13 -15.70 -12.48
CA ARG A 181 4.74 -16.13 -12.70
C ARG A 181 4.17 -16.84 -11.48
N VAL A 182 4.92 -17.77 -10.89
CA VAL A 182 4.51 -18.52 -9.69
C VAL A 182 4.34 -17.55 -8.51
N HIS A 183 5.29 -16.64 -8.31
CA HIS A 183 5.19 -15.62 -7.27
C HIS A 183 3.95 -14.73 -7.42
N ALA A 184 3.66 -14.28 -8.65
CA ALA A 184 2.47 -13.47 -8.93
C ALA A 184 1.17 -14.24 -8.63
N GLN A 185 1.10 -15.52 -8.97
CA GLN A 185 -0.06 -16.37 -8.67
C GLN A 185 -0.28 -16.53 -7.16
N PHE A 186 0.78 -16.80 -6.40
CA PHE A 186 0.68 -16.87 -4.94
C PHE A 186 0.14 -15.57 -4.34
N MET A 187 0.67 -14.42 -4.78
CA MET A 187 0.20 -13.11 -4.31
C MET A 187 -1.29 -12.88 -4.66
N GLU A 188 -1.72 -13.26 -5.87
CA GLU A 188 -3.13 -13.13 -6.27
C GLU A 188 -4.06 -13.99 -5.43
N VAL A 189 -3.65 -15.23 -5.08
CA VAL A 189 -4.42 -16.10 -4.19
C VAL A 189 -4.57 -15.49 -2.79
N PHE A 190 -3.47 -15.00 -2.20
CA PHE A 190 -3.52 -14.33 -0.89
C PHE A 190 -4.43 -13.10 -0.91
N ILE A 191 -4.33 -12.26 -1.96
CA ILE A 191 -5.18 -11.08 -2.13
C ILE A 191 -6.65 -11.49 -2.28
N ALA A 192 -6.94 -12.52 -3.06
CA ALA A 192 -8.30 -13.02 -3.23
C ALA A 192 -8.88 -13.56 -1.92
N CYS A 193 -8.14 -14.38 -1.19
CA CYS A 193 -8.56 -14.89 0.11
C CYS A 193 -8.83 -13.76 1.11
N GLY A 194 -7.91 -12.79 1.21
CA GLY A 194 -8.09 -11.61 2.06
C GLY A 194 -9.33 -10.78 1.68
N GLY A 195 -9.54 -10.58 0.37
CA GLY A 195 -10.71 -9.86 -0.15
C GLY A 195 -12.02 -10.57 0.21
N CYS A 196 -12.08 -11.90 0.04
CA CYS A 196 -13.26 -12.69 0.41
C CYS A 196 -13.54 -12.65 1.93
N LEU A 197 -12.48 -12.72 2.75
CA LEU A 197 -12.62 -12.61 4.21
C LEU A 197 -13.21 -11.26 4.63
N PHE A 198 -12.69 -10.16 4.06
CA PHE A 198 -13.23 -8.83 4.36
C PHE A 198 -14.68 -8.65 3.89
N LEU A 199 -15.05 -9.22 2.73
CA LEU A 199 -16.46 -9.19 2.28
C LEU A 199 -17.37 -10.02 3.18
N TYR A 200 -16.91 -11.16 3.63
CA TYR A 200 -17.67 -11.99 4.58
C TYR A 200 -17.92 -11.25 5.89
N GLU A 201 -16.88 -10.63 6.45
CA GLU A 201 -16.99 -9.80 7.66
C GLU A 201 -17.88 -8.56 7.45
N SER A 202 -17.80 -7.92 6.27
CA SER A 202 -18.71 -6.83 5.92
C SER A 202 -20.16 -7.27 5.99
N PHE A 203 -20.47 -8.44 5.44
CA PHE A 203 -21.83 -8.98 5.44
C PHE A 203 -22.35 -9.26 6.84
N GLN A 204 -21.49 -9.70 7.77
CA GLN A 204 -21.86 -9.91 9.17
C GLN A 204 -22.15 -8.60 9.92
N HIS A 205 -21.42 -7.53 9.60
CA HIS A 205 -21.55 -6.24 10.30
C HIS A 205 -22.58 -5.29 9.69
N LEU A 206 -23.04 -5.54 8.47
CA LEU A 206 -24.12 -4.76 7.80
C LEU A 206 -25.52 -5.41 7.98
N ARG A 207 -25.58 -6.58 8.56
CA ARG A 207 -26.81 -7.32 8.88
C ARG A 207 -27.27 -7.02 10.30
#